data_3cddab04ebb5f6497a53c8bf56e29a8c
#
_entry.id   3cddab04ebb5f6497a53c8bf56e29a8c
#
_cell.length_a   1.000
_cell.length_b   1.000
_cell.length_c   1.000
_cell.angle_alpha   90.00
_cell.angle_beta   90.00
_cell.angle_gamma   90.00
#
_symmetry.space_group_name_H-M   'P 1'
#
loop_
_entity.id
_entity.type
_entity.pdbx_description
1 polymer ?
#
loop_
_entity_poly.entity_id
_entity_poly.type
_entity_poly.pdbx_seq_one_letter_code
_entity_poly.pdbx_strand_id
1 'polypeptide(L)'
;MKRRHLGILWIFLLGLTLAAPPAASANTNDASRWNFDVYIDDKKVGTHQFRVSQAGDETIVESEANFKYKFLFVTAYQYQHRADERWTDNCLVEFDASTNANGKELEVSGEQSGSAFVVETND
;
A
#
# COMPACT_ATOMS: atom_id res chain seq x y z
N MET A 1 -22.40 83.19 27.24
CA MET A 1 -21.69 82.41 26.21
C MET A 1 -21.36 81.04 26.77
N LYS A 2 -22.08 80.01 26.33
CA LYS A 2 -21.94 78.63 26.83
C LYS A 2 -21.26 77.78 25.72
N ARG A 3 -19.97 77.37 25.91
CA ARG A 3 -19.25 76.51 24.98
C ARG A 3 -19.63 75.10 25.28
N ARG A 4 -20.21 74.41 24.29
CA ARG A 4 -20.52 72.98 24.34
C ARG A 4 -19.30 72.20 23.78
N HIS A 5 -18.65 71.44 24.62
CA HIS A 5 -17.62 70.49 24.19
C HIS A 5 -18.27 69.23 23.64
N LEU A 6 -18.06 68.97 22.35
CA LEU A 6 -18.50 67.76 21.66
C LEU A 6 -17.39 66.66 21.87
N GLY A 7 -17.67 65.67 22.72
CA GLY A 7 -16.78 64.56 22.95
C GLY A 7 -16.91 63.54 21.82
N ILE A 8 -15.82 63.33 21.10
CA ILE A 8 -15.73 62.30 20.08
C ILE A 8 -15.42 60.96 20.77
N LEU A 9 -16.39 60.04 20.74
CA LEU A 9 -16.26 58.69 21.28
C LEU A 9 -15.58 57.80 20.21
N TRP A 10 -14.32 57.44 20.43
CA TRP A 10 -13.60 56.46 19.59
C TRP A 10 -14.00 55.05 20.03
N ILE A 11 -14.79 54.37 19.20
CA ILE A 11 -15.07 52.94 19.39
C ILE A 11 -13.94 52.16 18.74
N PHE A 12 -13.07 51.55 19.57
CA PHE A 12 -12.09 50.58 19.14
C PHE A 12 -12.81 49.26 18.88
N LEU A 13 -13.01 48.90 17.60
CA LEU A 13 -13.49 47.59 17.21
C LEU A 13 -12.30 46.61 17.27
N LEU A 14 -12.24 45.83 18.35
CA LEU A 14 -11.23 44.78 18.51
C LEU A 14 -11.63 43.61 17.62
N GLY A 15 -11.03 43.49 16.42
CA GLY A 15 -11.23 42.36 15.49
C GLY A 15 -10.58 41.11 16.04
N LEU A 16 -11.39 40.17 16.55
CA LEU A 16 -10.94 38.82 16.95
C LEU A 16 -10.73 37.98 15.71
N THR A 17 -9.49 37.87 15.21
CA THR A 17 -9.12 36.95 14.12
C THR A 17 -9.06 35.54 14.68
N LEU A 18 -10.08 34.71 14.38
CA LEU A 18 -9.99 33.26 14.58
C LEU A 18 -8.98 32.69 13.59
N ALA A 19 -7.80 32.40 14.07
CA ALA A 19 -6.83 31.58 13.31
C ALA A 19 -7.35 30.15 13.28
N ALA A 20 -7.77 29.66 12.11
CA ALA A 20 -8.06 28.24 11.91
C ALA A 20 -6.77 27.41 12.08
N PRO A 21 -6.79 26.31 12.83
CA PRO A 21 -5.62 25.45 12.94
C PRO A 21 -5.28 24.87 11.55
N PRO A 22 -3.98 24.70 11.21
CA PRO A 22 -3.59 24.05 9.96
C PRO A 22 -4.18 22.64 9.96
N ALA A 23 -4.91 22.28 8.91
CA ALA A 23 -5.34 20.92 8.67
C ALA A 23 -4.08 20.04 8.53
N ALA A 24 -3.85 19.16 9.49
CA ALA A 24 -2.80 18.16 9.37
C ALA A 24 -3.18 17.26 8.18
N SER A 25 -2.44 17.38 7.08
CA SER A 25 -2.52 16.42 5.98
C SER A 25 -2.06 15.08 6.53
N ALA A 26 -2.98 14.15 6.73
CA ALA A 26 -2.64 12.76 6.99
C ALA A 26 -1.89 12.25 5.76
N ASN A 27 -0.59 11.96 5.92
CA ASN A 27 0.18 11.27 4.91
C ASN A 27 -0.36 9.83 4.82
N THR A 28 -1.20 9.56 3.82
CA THR A 28 -1.82 8.26 3.54
C THR A 28 -0.87 7.27 2.86
N ASN A 29 0.45 7.41 3.06
CA ASN A 29 1.48 6.52 2.51
C ASN A 29 2.18 5.70 3.60
N ASP A 30 1.49 5.30 4.65
CA ASP A 30 2.05 4.41 5.67
C ASP A 30 1.94 2.95 5.19
N ALA A 31 2.90 2.56 4.33
CA ALA A 31 2.98 1.18 3.86
C ALA A 31 3.68 0.33 4.91
N SER A 32 2.99 -0.68 5.42
CA SER A 32 3.59 -1.72 6.25
C SER A 32 4.39 -2.69 5.39
N ARG A 33 5.56 -3.11 5.87
CA ARG A 33 6.45 -4.04 5.16
C ARG A 33 6.89 -5.17 6.06
N TRP A 34 6.88 -6.38 5.50
CA TRP A 34 7.40 -7.57 6.13
C TRP A 34 8.40 -8.23 5.20
N ASN A 35 9.54 -8.63 5.75
CA ASN A 35 10.59 -9.33 5.01
C ASN A 35 10.88 -10.64 5.75
N PHE A 36 10.76 -11.75 5.05
CA PHE A 36 11.03 -13.08 5.57
C PHE A 36 12.24 -13.67 4.85
N ASP A 37 13.14 -14.23 5.61
CA ASP A 37 14.19 -15.10 5.09
C ASP A 37 13.65 -16.52 4.96
N VAL A 38 13.87 -17.14 3.82
CA VAL A 38 13.42 -18.51 3.54
C VAL A 38 14.59 -19.48 3.64
N TYR A 39 14.38 -20.56 4.40
CA TYR A 39 15.39 -21.56 4.68
C TYR A 39 14.92 -22.95 4.24
N ILE A 40 15.85 -23.76 3.72
CA ILE A 40 15.71 -25.20 3.51
C ILE A 40 16.92 -25.88 4.17
N ASP A 41 16.68 -26.80 5.09
CA ASP A 41 17.72 -27.48 5.87
C ASP A 41 18.74 -26.49 6.47
N ASP A 42 18.25 -25.50 7.21
CA ASP A 42 19.02 -24.43 7.86
C ASP A 42 19.87 -23.55 6.90
N LYS A 43 19.72 -23.72 5.60
CA LYS A 43 20.36 -22.88 4.60
C LYS A 43 19.38 -21.84 4.08
N LYS A 44 19.76 -20.58 4.15
CA LYS A 44 19.00 -19.50 3.52
C LYS A 44 19.00 -19.70 2.00
N VAL A 45 17.81 -19.84 1.41
CA VAL A 45 17.62 -20.05 -0.03
C VAL A 45 16.99 -18.85 -0.72
N GLY A 46 16.49 -17.88 0.04
CA GLY A 46 15.89 -16.70 -0.56
C GLY A 46 15.16 -15.84 0.44
N THR A 47 14.28 -14.99 -0.10
CA THR A 47 13.45 -14.04 0.66
C THR A 47 12.02 -14.04 0.14
N HIS A 48 11.08 -13.70 1.01
CA HIS A 48 9.70 -13.37 0.66
C HIS A 48 9.34 -12.04 1.33
N GLN A 49 8.92 -11.08 0.55
CA GLN A 49 8.60 -9.73 0.99
C GLN A 49 7.12 -9.45 0.77
N PHE A 50 6.52 -8.71 1.69
CA PHE A 50 5.16 -8.19 1.57
C PHE A 50 5.16 -6.70 1.84
N ARG A 51 4.34 -6.00 1.10
CA ARG A 51 4.04 -4.60 1.30
C ARG A 51 2.53 -4.41 1.28
N VAL A 52 1.99 -3.79 2.32
CA VAL A 52 0.57 -3.44 2.42
C VAL A 52 0.45 -1.93 2.50
N SER A 53 -0.35 -1.35 1.63
CA SER A 53 -0.62 0.09 1.60
C SER A 53 -2.12 0.35 1.44
N GLN A 54 -2.54 1.58 1.76
CA GLN A 54 -3.91 2.04 1.58
C GLN A 54 -3.96 3.04 0.43
N ALA A 55 -4.93 2.88 -0.46
CA ALA A 55 -5.21 3.77 -1.57
C ALA A 55 -6.71 4.14 -1.57
N GLY A 56 -7.07 5.17 -0.78
CA GLY A 56 -8.48 5.49 -0.51
C GLY A 56 -9.13 4.37 0.33
N ASP A 57 -10.19 3.78 -0.19
CA ASP A 57 -10.93 2.70 0.47
C ASP A 57 -10.36 1.30 0.14
N GLU A 58 -9.32 1.24 -0.70
CA GLU A 58 -8.69 -0.01 -1.12
C GLU A 58 -7.43 -0.30 -0.30
N THR A 59 -7.25 -1.57 0.05
CA THR A 59 -5.97 -2.10 0.55
C THR A 59 -5.24 -2.77 -0.60
N ILE A 60 -4.01 -2.33 -0.85
CA ILE A 60 -3.11 -2.91 -1.85
C ILE A 60 -2.09 -3.79 -1.14
N VAL A 61 -1.98 -5.04 -1.58
CA VAL A 61 -0.99 -6.00 -1.09
C VAL A 61 -0.08 -6.38 -2.25
N GLU A 62 1.20 -6.08 -2.10
CA GLU A 62 2.25 -6.50 -3.03
C GLU A 62 3.07 -7.60 -2.36
N SER A 63 3.34 -8.69 -3.05
CA SER A 63 4.24 -9.74 -2.57
C SER A 63 5.29 -10.10 -3.60
N GLU A 64 6.50 -10.38 -3.13
CA GLU A 64 7.61 -10.82 -3.97
C GLU A 64 8.41 -11.90 -3.28
N ALA A 65 8.55 -13.06 -3.94
CA ALA A 65 9.34 -14.18 -3.46
C ALA A 65 10.45 -14.53 -4.45
N ASN A 66 11.66 -14.67 -3.93
CA ASN A 66 12.84 -15.06 -4.72
C ASN A 66 13.60 -16.16 -3.98
N PHE A 67 13.62 -17.37 -4.56
CA PHE A 67 14.30 -18.54 -3.99
C PHE A 67 15.29 -19.12 -4.97
N LYS A 68 16.46 -19.51 -4.49
CA LYS A 68 17.46 -20.22 -5.26
C LYS A 68 18.13 -21.31 -4.42
N TYR A 69 17.74 -22.54 -4.69
CA TYR A 69 18.35 -23.70 -4.05
C TYR A 69 19.48 -24.24 -4.90
N LYS A 70 20.64 -24.43 -4.27
CA LYS A 70 21.83 -25.03 -4.90
C LYS A 70 22.16 -26.36 -4.23
N PHE A 71 22.36 -27.37 -5.03
CA PHE A 71 22.90 -28.66 -4.56
C PHE A 71 24.33 -28.83 -5.10
N LEU A 72 25.29 -29.00 -4.21
CA LEU A 72 26.72 -28.91 -4.50
C LEU A 72 27.06 -27.53 -5.11
N PHE A 73 27.38 -27.41 -6.37
CA PHE A 73 27.68 -26.16 -7.06
C PHE A 73 26.69 -25.84 -8.19
N VAL A 74 25.63 -26.64 -8.32
CA VAL A 74 24.62 -26.51 -9.36
C VAL A 74 23.35 -25.90 -8.79
N THR A 75 22.73 -24.94 -9.52
CA THR A 75 21.39 -24.49 -9.19
C THR A 75 20.41 -25.60 -9.51
N ALA A 76 19.84 -26.20 -8.47
CA ALA A 76 18.86 -27.28 -8.58
C ALA A 76 17.43 -26.74 -8.75
N TYR A 77 17.15 -25.57 -8.18
CA TYR A 77 15.83 -24.96 -8.26
C TYR A 77 15.94 -23.43 -8.16
N GLN A 78 15.19 -22.73 -9.01
CA GLN A 78 15.01 -21.29 -8.97
C GLN A 78 13.53 -20.98 -9.06
N TYR A 79 13.07 -20.08 -8.19
CA TYR A 79 11.69 -19.67 -8.12
C TYR A 79 11.64 -18.15 -7.93
N GLN A 80 10.85 -17.50 -8.76
CA GLN A 80 10.52 -16.09 -8.66
C GLN A 80 9.00 -15.97 -8.74
N HIS A 81 8.41 -15.24 -7.82
CA HIS A 81 6.98 -15.00 -7.78
C HIS A 81 6.72 -13.56 -7.38
N ARG A 82 5.77 -12.94 -8.06
CA ARG A 82 5.23 -11.63 -7.72
C ARG A 82 3.71 -11.72 -7.76
N ALA A 83 3.05 -11.08 -6.80
CA ALA A 83 1.61 -10.88 -6.84
C ALA A 83 1.26 -9.48 -6.36
N ASP A 84 0.27 -8.90 -7.00
CA ASP A 84 -0.33 -7.61 -6.69
C ASP A 84 -1.83 -7.86 -6.46
N GLU A 85 -2.36 -7.47 -5.30
CA GLU A 85 -3.75 -7.71 -4.89
C GLU A 85 -4.42 -6.41 -4.50
N ARG A 86 -5.71 -6.27 -4.85
CA ARG A 86 -6.57 -5.19 -4.38
C ARG A 86 -7.76 -5.74 -3.60
N TRP A 87 -7.98 -5.13 -2.45
CA TRP A 87 -9.00 -5.54 -1.49
C TRP A 87 -9.89 -4.36 -1.14
N THR A 88 -11.20 -4.55 -1.15
CA THR A 88 -12.21 -3.59 -0.69
C THR A 88 -13.11 -4.28 0.33
N ASP A 89 -13.35 -3.66 1.48
CA ASP A 89 -14.18 -4.22 2.56
C ASP A 89 -13.79 -5.67 2.96
N ASN A 90 -12.49 -5.97 3.00
CA ASN A 90 -11.92 -7.31 3.22
C ASN A 90 -12.27 -8.37 2.16
N CYS A 91 -12.77 -7.95 1.01
CA CYS A 91 -12.99 -8.81 -0.16
C CYS A 91 -11.91 -8.55 -1.20
N LEU A 92 -11.32 -9.62 -1.75
CA LEU A 92 -10.43 -9.53 -2.90
C LEU A 92 -11.24 -9.10 -4.12
N VAL A 93 -10.83 -8.01 -4.77
CA VAL A 93 -11.52 -7.47 -5.95
C VAL A 93 -10.72 -7.63 -7.22
N GLU A 94 -9.39 -7.69 -7.11
CA GLU A 94 -8.49 -7.91 -8.24
C GLU A 94 -7.19 -8.53 -7.75
N PHE A 95 -6.60 -9.35 -8.59
CA PHE A 95 -5.30 -9.93 -8.31
C PHE A 95 -4.57 -10.28 -9.62
N ASP A 96 -3.27 -9.98 -9.67
CA ASP A 96 -2.36 -10.35 -10.74
C ASP A 96 -1.14 -11.03 -10.15
N ALA A 97 -0.75 -12.19 -10.70
CA ALA A 97 0.41 -12.91 -10.24
C ALA A 97 1.23 -13.46 -11.41
N SER A 98 2.54 -13.39 -11.27
CA SER A 98 3.49 -14.02 -12.18
C SER A 98 4.44 -14.92 -11.40
N THR A 99 4.71 -16.09 -11.96
CA THR A 99 5.62 -17.08 -11.37
C THR A 99 6.59 -17.57 -12.44
N ASN A 100 7.88 -17.57 -12.13
CA ASN A 100 8.88 -18.28 -12.91
C ASN A 100 9.50 -19.37 -12.05
N ALA A 101 9.24 -20.61 -12.40
CA ALA A 101 9.77 -21.79 -11.72
C ALA A 101 10.69 -22.56 -12.67
N ASN A 102 12.01 -22.44 -12.50
CA ASN A 102 13.01 -23.07 -13.38
C ASN A 102 12.86 -22.70 -14.87
N GLY A 103 12.42 -21.47 -15.18
CA GLY A 103 12.19 -21.01 -16.56
C GLY A 103 10.81 -21.34 -17.11
N LYS A 104 9.96 -22.03 -16.36
CA LYS A 104 8.54 -22.17 -16.69
C LYS A 104 7.80 -20.95 -16.12
N GLU A 105 7.15 -20.18 -16.99
CA GLU A 105 6.37 -19.00 -16.62
C GLU A 105 4.89 -19.36 -16.51
N LEU A 106 4.26 -18.88 -15.46
CA LEU A 106 2.84 -18.96 -15.21
C LEU A 106 2.35 -17.56 -14.83
N GLU A 107 1.30 -17.11 -15.48
CA GLU A 107 0.57 -15.88 -15.16
C GLU A 107 -0.84 -16.25 -14.77
N VAL A 108 -1.33 -15.60 -13.72
CA VAL A 108 -2.70 -15.77 -13.23
C VAL A 108 -3.23 -14.37 -12.92
N SER A 109 -4.39 -14.04 -13.43
CA SER A 109 -5.12 -12.83 -13.07
C SER A 109 -6.54 -13.17 -12.61
N GLY A 110 -7.09 -12.29 -11.81
CA GLY A 110 -8.44 -12.47 -11.33
C GLY A 110 -9.10 -11.14 -11.02
N GLU A 111 -10.40 -11.05 -11.31
CA GLU A 111 -11.19 -9.86 -11.01
C GLU A 111 -12.61 -10.21 -10.55
N GLN A 112 -13.18 -9.34 -9.74
CA GLN A 112 -14.57 -9.45 -9.33
C GLN A 112 -15.48 -8.96 -10.46
N SER A 113 -16.38 -9.86 -10.91
CA SER A 113 -17.39 -9.58 -11.92
C SER A 113 -18.79 -9.91 -11.39
N GLY A 114 -19.50 -8.88 -10.95
CA GLY A 114 -20.80 -9.03 -10.29
C GLY A 114 -20.68 -9.82 -8.97
N SER A 115 -21.34 -10.99 -8.89
CA SER A 115 -21.28 -11.87 -7.72
C SER A 115 -20.22 -12.99 -7.81
N ALA A 116 -19.46 -13.04 -8.89
CA ALA A 116 -18.43 -14.03 -9.12
C ALA A 116 -17.04 -13.38 -9.13
N PHE A 117 -16.03 -14.16 -8.79
CA PHE A 117 -14.64 -13.81 -9.02
C PHE A 117 -14.14 -14.65 -10.19
N VAL A 118 -13.73 -13.99 -11.28
CA VAL A 118 -13.30 -14.65 -12.53
C VAL A 118 -11.80 -14.74 -12.51
N VAL A 119 -11.25 -15.91 -12.82
CA VAL A 119 -9.80 -16.16 -12.85
C VAL A 119 -9.39 -16.62 -14.25
N GLU A 120 -8.30 -16.06 -14.75
CA GLU A 120 -7.68 -16.42 -16.02
C GLU A 120 -6.23 -16.87 -15.77
N THR A 121 -5.74 -17.76 -16.62
CA THR A 121 -4.36 -18.25 -16.58
C THR A 121 -3.84 -18.46 -17.99
N ASN A 122 -2.50 -18.34 -18.17
CA ASN A 122 -1.83 -18.55 -19.46
C ASN A 122 -1.45 -20.02 -19.75
N ASP A 123 -2.00 -20.97 -19.01
CA ASP A 123 -1.75 -22.42 -19.22
C ASP A 123 -2.38 -22.94 -20.51
#